data_b8b760e9d9fd49b870ac8fa1ed43f1bc
#
_entry.id   b8b760e9d9fd49b870ac8fa1ed43f1bc
#
_cell.length_a   1.000
_cell.length_b   1.000
_cell.length_c   1.000
_cell.angle_alpha   90.00
_cell.angle_beta   90.00
_cell.angle_gamma   90.00
#
_symmetry.space_group_name_H-M   'P 1'
#
loop_
_entity.id
_entity.type
_entity.pdbx_description
1 polymer ?
#
loop_
_entity_poly.entity_id
_entity_poly.type
_entity_poly.pdbx_seq_one_letter_code
_entity_poly.pdbx_strand_id
1 'polypeptide(L)'
;KGRSVVDGMSVFYILTGQQDDVKIGMAVGKKLGCAVVRNRMKRLMREVFRMHKMRLKKGYHIVWVARRKLAKADLKTYERVFLRLAKRAALLQE
;
A
#
# COMPACT_ATOMS: atom_id res chain seq x y z
N LYS A 1 14.39 -4.23 11.25
CA LYS A 1 14.07 -5.44 10.54
C LYS A 1 12.77 -5.29 9.79
N GLY A 2 12.74 -5.90 8.61
CA GLY A 2 11.56 -5.83 7.78
C GLY A 2 10.77 -7.12 7.78
N ARG A 3 9.53 -7.00 7.37
CA ARG A 3 8.68 -8.15 7.10
C ARG A 3 7.81 -7.85 5.91
N SER A 4 7.19 -8.86 5.34
CA SER A 4 6.33 -8.65 4.20
C SER A 4 5.02 -9.40 4.37
N VAL A 5 3.98 -8.85 3.78
CA VAL A 5 2.66 -9.46 3.71
C VAL A 5 2.22 -9.44 2.28
N VAL A 6 1.73 -10.56 1.78
CA VAL A 6 1.42 -10.73 0.37
C VAL A 6 -0.06 -10.94 0.17
N ASP A 7 -0.59 -10.29 -0.86
CA ASP A 7 -1.91 -10.56 -1.41
C ASP A 7 -1.71 -10.82 -2.90
N GLY A 8 -2.66 -11.48 -3.55
CA GLY A 8 -2.53 -11.76 -4.99
C GLY A 8 -2.39 -10.51 -5.84
N MET A 9 -2.82 -9.36 -5.35
CA MET A 9 -2.81 -8.11 -6.09
C MET A 9 -1.68 -7.17 -5.72
N SER A 10 -1.07 -7.34 -4.54
CA SER A 10 -0.01 -6.44 -4.10
C SER A 10 0.72 -7.00 -2.90
N VAL A 11 1.77 -6.31 -2.52
CA VAL A 11 2.64 -6.71 -1.41
C VAL A 11 2.93 -5.49 -0.54
N PHE A 12 2.90 -5.67 0.78
CA PHE A 12 3.41 -4.69 1.73
C PHE A 12 4.77 -5.16 2.23
N TYR A 13 5.76 -4.31 2.11
CA TYR A 13 7.04 -4.47 2.83
C TYR A 13 7.02 -3.49 3.99
N ILE A 14 7.24 -3.97 5.20
CA ILE A 14 7.05 -3.19 6.40
C ILE A 14 8.37 -3.10 7.15
N LEU A 15 8.81 -1.87 7.40
CA LEU A 15 10.03 -1.62 8.16
C LEU A 15 9.66 -0.85 9.42
N THR A 16 10.29 -1.22 10.52
CA THR A 16 10.11 -0.48 11.76
C THR A 16 10.93 0.80 11.72
N GLY A 17 10.30 1.91 12.02
CA GLY A 17 10.97 3.19 12.09
C GLY A 17 10.96 3.75 13.49
N GLN A 18 11.69 4.83 13.71
CA GLN A 18 11.76 5.47 15.01
C GLN A 18 10.91 6.74 15.08
N GLN A 19 10.05 6.94 14.11
CA GLN A 19 9.27 8.16 14.02
C GLN A 19 7.88 7.97 14.61
N ASP A 20 7.29 9.06 15.05
CA ASP A 20 5.93 9.05 15.57
C ASP A 20 4.91 9.21 14.46
N ASP A 21 5.19 8.61 13.31
CA ASP A 21 4.32 8.72 12.16
C ASP A 21 4.40 7.44 11.35
N VAL A 22 3.48 7.27 10.43
CA VAL A 22 3.51 6.18 9.47
C VAL A 22 3.84 6.78 8.11
N LYS A 23 4.80 6.17 7.43
CA LYS A 23 5.20 6.61 6.09
C LYS A 23 4.92 5.52 5.09
N ILE A 24 4.58 5.91 3.88
CA ILE A 24 4.32 4.96 2.82
C ILE A 24 5.07 5.35 1.56
N GLY A 25 5.67 4.34 0.93
CA GLY A 25 6.19 4.45 -0.41
C GLY A 25 5.37 3.55 -1.31
N MET A 26 5.19 3.96 -2.55
CA MET A 26 4.45 3.18 -3.51
C MET A 26 5.36 2.77 -4.65
N ALA A 27 5.33 1.49 -5.01
CA ALA A 27 6.16 0.97 -6.07
C ALA A 27 5.27 0.40 -7.16
N VAL A 28 5.36 0.99 -8.36
CA VAL A 28 4.61 0.53 -9.52
C VAL A 28 5.61 0.32 -10.65
N GLY A 29 5.89 -0.94 -10.96
CA GLY A 29 6.92 -1.29 -11.92
C GLY A 29 6.57 -0.92 -13.35
N LYS A 30 7.60 -0.74 -14.17
CA LYS A 30 7.43 -0.33 -15.55
C LYS A 30 6.63 -1.34 -16.38
N LYS A 31 6.67 -2.60 -15.99
CA LYS A 31 5.96 -3.66 -16.71
C LYS A 31 4.45 -3.62 -16.52
N LEU A 32 3.95 -2.81 -15.59
CA LEU A 32 2.53 -2.77 -15.29
C LEU A 32 1.75 -1.90 -16.28
N GLY A 33 2.44 -1.09 -17.07
CA GLY A 33 1.78 -0.26 -18.06
C GLY A 33 2.58 0.96 -18.40
N CYS A 34 2.01 1.81 -19.27
CA CYS A 34 2.64 3.07 -19.65
C CYS A 34 2.58 4.07 -18.51
N ALA A 35 3.19 5.24 -18.71
CA ALA A 35 3.26 6.26 -17.67
C ALA A 35 1.88 6.68 -17.17
N VAL A 36 0.90 6.80 -18.08
CA VAL A 36 -0.45 7.19 -17.71
C VAL A 36 -1.06 6.18 -16.74
N VAL A 37 -0.92 4.88 -17.05
CA VAL A 37 -1.45 3.81 -16.22
C VAL A 37 -0.77 3.81 -14.87
N ARG A 38 0.56 3.89 -14.87
CA ARG A 38 1.32 3.86 -13.62
C ARG A 38 1.02 5.06 -12.72
N ASN A 39 0.87 6.24 -13.32
CA ASN A 39 0.53 7.43 -12.54
C ASN A 39 -0.86 7.31 -11.93
N ARG A 40 -1.80 6.73 -12.67
CA ARG A 40 -3.14 6.48 -12.14
C ARG A 40 -3.08 5.52 -10.95
N MET A 41 -2.30 4.46 -11.08
CA MET A 41 -2.15 3.48 -9.99
C MET A 41 -1.59 4.15 -8.73
N LYS A 42 -0.53 4.94 -8.89
CA LYS A 42 0.06 5.64 -7.75
C LYS A 42 -0.93 6.60 -7.10
N ARG A 43 -1.74 7.27 -7.92
CA ARG A 43 -2.75 8.19 -7.39
C ARG A 43 -3.78 7.45 -6.56
N LEU A 44 -4.26 6.30 -7.05
CA LEU A 44 -5.24 5.51 -6.32
C LEU A 44 -4.64 4.97 -5.01
N MET A 45 -3.40 4.51 -5.06
CA MET A 45 -2.72 4.02 -3.87
C MET A 45 -2.55 5.13 -2.83
N ARG A 46 -2.17 6.32 -3.28
CA ARG A 46 -1.99 7.46 -2.39
C ARG A 46 -3.32 7.90 -1.78
N GLU A 47 -4.38 7.87 -2.58
CA GLU A 47 -5.70 8.25 -2.08
C GLU A 47 -6.17 7.29 -0.98
N VAL A 48 -5.98 5.99 -1.18
CA VAL A 48 -6.36 5.01 -0.18
C VAL A 48 -5.56 5.21 1.11
N PHE A 49 -4.26 5.46 0.98
CA PHE A 49 -3.43 5.71 2.15
C PHE A 49 -3.93 6.94 2.91
N ARG A 50 -4.22 8.01 2.17
CA ARG A 50 -4.70 9.25 2.78
C ARG A 50 -6.01 9.01 3.55
N MET A 51 -6.90 8.20 2.98
CA MET A 51 -8.18 7.90 3.61
C MET A 51 -8.05 7.13 4.92
N HIS A 52 -7.02 6.32 5.05
CA HIS A 52 -6.90 5.40 6.17
C HIS A 52 -5.66 5.63 7.03
N LYS A 53 -4.91 6.69 6.77
CA LYS A 53 -3.66 6.94 7.48
C LYS A 53 -3.86 6.99 9.00
N MET A 54 -4.93 7.62 9.45
CA MET A 54 -5.17 7.78 10.89
C MET A 54 -5.49 6.46 11.58
N ARG A 55 -5.86 5.44 10.83
CA ARG A 55 -6.14 4.12 11.37
C ARG A 55 -4.91 3.23 11.48
N LEU A 56 -3.79 3.68 10.92
CA LEU A 56 -2.57 2.89 10.92
C LEU A 56 -1.74 3.17 12.16
N LYS A 57 -1.07 2.12 12.64
CA LYS A 57 -0.17 2.27 13.77
C LYS A 57 1.05 3.07 13.35
N LYS A 58 1.51 3.95 14.24
CA LYS A 58 2.67 4.78 13.97
C LYS A 58 3.96 4.00 14.19
N GLY A 59 5.03 4.52 13.65
CA GLY A 59 6.34 3.92 13.81
C GLY A 59 6.73 2.93 12.74
N TYR A 60 6.00 2.91 11.63
CA TYR A 60 6.26 1.99 10.52
C TYR A 60 6.47 2.73 9.22
N HIS A 61 7.33 2.16 8.39
CA HIS A 61 7.48 2.59 7.01
C HIS A 61 7.01 1.43 6.13
N ILE A 62 6.00 1.70 5.32
CA ILE A 62 5.38 0.69 4.48
C ILE A 62 5.75 0.97 3.03
N VAL A 63 6.18 -0.06 2.30
CA VAL A 63 6.33 0.04 0.85
C VAL A 63 5.27 -0.84 0.23
N TRP A 64 4.36 -0.21 -0.50
CA TRP A 64 3.23 -0.89 -1.12
C TRP A 64 3.58 -1.13 -2.58
N VAL A 65 3.81 -2.39 -2.93
CA VAL A 65 4.22 -2.78 -4.28
C VAL A 65 3.02 -3.33 -5.02
N ALA A 66 2.61 -2.64 -6.08
CA ALA A 66 1.47 -3.09 -6.89
C ALA A 66 1.87 -4.20 -7.83
N ARG A 67 0.96 -5.14 -8.03
CA ARG A 67 1.11 -6.19 -9.02
C ARG A 67 0.13 -5.95 -10.17
N ARG A 68 0.29 -6.72 -11.23
CA ARG A 68 -0.45 -6.53 -12.48
C ARG A 68 -1.96 -6.44 -12.30
N LYS A 69 -2.52 -7.25 -11.41
CA LYS A 69 -3.96 -7.29 -11.22
C LYS A 69 -4.55 -5.97 -10.75
N LEU A 70 -3.75 -5.12 -10.10
CA LEU A 70 -4.24 -3.82 -9.66
C LEU A 70 -4.31 -2.80 -10.79
N ALA A 71 -3.64 -3.05 -11.91
CA ALA A 71 -3.56 -2.05 -12.98
C ALA A 71 -4.91 -1.62 -13.51
N LYS A 72 -5.90 -2.51 -13.51
CA LYS A 72 -7.23 -2.21 -14.03
C LYS A 72 -8.29 -2.12 -12.93
N ALA A 73 -7.88 -2.14 -11.68
CA ALA A 73 -8.83 -2.13 -10.57
C ALA A 73 -9.32 -0.72 -10.27
N ASP A 74 -10.47 -0.64 -9.62
CA ASP A 74 -11.02 0.64 -9.20
C ASP A 74 -10.58 0.98 -7.78
N LEU A 75 -10.95 2.17 -7.32
CA LEU A 75 -10.54 2.64 -6.00
C LEU A 75 -11.02 1.71 -4.89
N LYS A 76 -12.23 1.18 -4.99
CA LYS A 76 -12.75 0.27 -3.97
C LYS A 76 -11.90 -0.98 -3.83
N THR A 77 -11.41 -1.49 -4.95
CA THR A 77 -10.52 -2.66 -4.92
C THR A 77 -9.20 -2.34 -4.26
N TYR A 78 -8.62 -1.17 -4.58
CA TYR A 78 -7.39 -0.72 -3.93
C TYR A 78 -7.59 -0.59 -2.42
N GLU A 79 -8.72 -0.01 -2.02
CA GLU A 79 -9.03 0.15 -0.60
C GLU A 79 -9.15 -1.20 0.11
N ARG A 80 -9.87 -2.14 -0.50
CA ARG A 80 -10.06 -3.46 0.08
C ARG A 80 -8.74 -4.21 0.23
N VAL A 81 -7.90 -4.14 -0.79
CA VAL A 81 -6.59 -4.79 -0.77
C VAL A 81 -5.71 -4.17 0.31
N PHE A 82 -5.70 -2.83 0.37
CA PHE A 82 -4.91 -2.13 1.38
C PHE A 82 -5.31 -2.53 2.79
N LEU A 83 -6.60 -2.53 3.07
CA LEU A 83 -7.08 -2.87 4.40
C LEU A 83 -6.81 -4.33 4.74
N ARG A 84 -6.92 -5.22 3.77
CA ARG A 84 -6.60 -6.62 3.97
C ARG A 84 -5.13 -6.81 4.35
N LEU A 85 -4.24 -6.15 3.63
CA LEU A 85 -2.82 -6.25 3.92
C LEU A 85 -2.47 -5.62 5.26
N ALA A 86 -3.07 -4.46 5.55
CA ALA A 86 -2.83 -3.79 6.83
C ALA A 86 -3.32 -4.65 7.99
N LYS A 87 -4.45 -5.31 7.83
CA LYS A 87 -4.97 -6.19 8.87
C LYS A 87 -4.07 -7.40 9.09
N ARG A 88 -3.61 -8.03 7.99
CA ARG A 88 -2.71 -9.17 8.09
C ARG A 88 -1.39 -8.80 8.76
N ALA A 89 -0.94 -7.59 8.54
CA ALA A 89 0.31 -7.11 9.10
C ALA A 89 0.13 -6.54 10.51
N ALA A 90 -1.09 -6.53 11.03
CA ALA A 90 -1.42 -5.98 12.34
C ALA A 90 -1.04 -4.50 12.44
N LEU A 91 -1.28 -3.76 11.36
CA LEU A 91 -0.97 -2.34 11.31
C LEU A 91 -2.16 -1.44 11.63
N LEU A 92 -3.36 -1.99 11.70
CA LEU A 92 -4.55 -1.18 12.00
C LEU A 92 -4.69 -0.98 13.50
N GLN A 93 -4.99 0.25 13.87
CA GLN A 93 -5.36 0.55 15.25
C GLN A 93 -6.80 0.10 15.48
N GLU A 94 -7.06 -0.39 16.67
CA GLU A 94 -8.41 -0.82 17.03
C GLU A 94 -8.91 -0.13 18.27
#